data_faaba55d01a89c9a7cec5ca2048d2c9c
#
_entry.id   faaba55d01a89c9a7cec5ca2048d2c9c
#
_cell.length_a   1.000
_cell.length_b   1.000
_cell.length_c   1.000
_cell.angle_alpha   90.00
_cell.angle_beta   90.00
_cell.angle_gamma   90.00
#
_symmetry.space_group_name_H-M   'P 1'
#
loop_
_entity.id
_entity.type
_entity.pdbx_description
1 polymer ?
#
loop_
_entity_poly.entity_id
_entity_poly.type
_entity_poly.pdbx_seq_one_letter_code
_entity_poly.pdbx_strand_id
1 'polypeptide(L)'
;MTGNIDNSGKKKIHVLITLAVMVFIFTQSALPGELSGAESSIAVRFIYWLGSAAGLSGLTDMDADTIHIIVRKLAHFLEYMLLGGCLVVNTHDWYEEKGEHAVTDGLWRPILISWIIGVIYASTDEIHQFFVPDRACSLRDVCIDSAGVAVGAILVHLVWLRRNRRDNSRDPGGQSNAVV
;
A
#
# COMPACT_ATOMS: atom_id res chain seq x y z
N MET A 1 -22.49 18.91 18.74
CA MET A 1 -22.84 17.47 18.63
C MET A 1 -22.76 16.91 17.20
N THR A 2 -22.68 17.72 16.16
CA THR A 2 -22.64 17.28 14.74
C THR A 2 -21.26 16.78 14.28
N GLY A 3 -20.15 17.19 14.92
CA GLY A 3 -18.79 16.79 14.49
C GLY A 3 -18.40 15.34 14.76
N ASN A 4 -19.05 14.68 15.72
CA ASN A 4 -18.66 13.33 16.14
C ASN A 4 -19.24 12.22 15.23
N ILE A 5 -20.37 12.50 14.56
CA ILE A 5 -21.02 11.52 13.65
C ILE A 5 -20.25 11.43 12.32
N ASP A 6 -19.72 12.55 11.83
CA ASP A 6 -18.97 12.60 10.57
C ASP A 6 -17.60 11.89 10.69
N ASN A 7 -16.93 11.99 11.84
CA ASN A 7 -15.63 11.37 12.05
C ASN A 7 -15.71 9.84 12.18
N SER A 8 -16.75 9.29 12.83
CA SER A 8 -17.00 7.85 12.89
C SER A 8 -17.30 7.25 11.52
N GLY A 9 -18.03 7.97 10.67
CA GLY A 9 -18.32 7.55 9.30
C GLY A 9 -17.05 7.44 8.45
N LYS A 10 -16.17 8.44 8.52
CA LYS A 10 -14.90 8.45 7.77
C LYS A 10 -14.00 7.27 8.14
N LYS A 11 -13.85 6.99 9.44
CA LYS A 11 -13.05 5.84 9.93
C LYS A 11 -13.57 4.51 9.39
N LYS A 12 -14.89 4.30 9.38
CA LYS A 12 -15.50 3.10 8.79
C LYS A 12 -15.19 2.97 7.30
N ILE A 13 -15.22 4.08 6.56
CA ILE A 13 -14.87 4.10 5.13
C ILE A 13 -13.41 3.72 4.92
N HIS A 14 -12.47 4.23 5.73
CA HIS A 14 -11.04 3.87 5.63
C HIS A 14 -10.83 2.37 5.86
N VAL A 15 -11.50 1.78 6.86
CA VAL A 15 -11.45 0.32 7.10
C VAL A 15 -12.02 -0.45 5.90
N LEU A 16 -13.18 -0.03 5.36
CA LEU A 16 -13.80 -0.68 4.20
C LEU A 16 -12.91 -0.63 2.97
N ILE A 17 -12.25 0.52 2.71
CA ILE A 17 -11.30 0.66 1.61
C ILE A 17 -10.12 -0.30 1.80
N THR A 18 -9.57 -0.39 3.00
CA THR A 18 -8.46 -1.30 3.31
C THR A 18 -8.86 -2.75 3.07
N LEU A 19 -10.05 -3.16 3.54
CA LEU A 19 -10.56 -4.50 3.30
C LEU A 19 -10.79 -4.76 1.81
N ALA A 20 -11.30 -3.79 1.06
CA ALA A 20 -11.48 -3.91 -0.39
C ALA A 20 -10.14 -4.10 -1.11
N VAL A 21 -9.09 -3.36 -0.71
CA VAL A 21 -7.73 -3.52 -1.25
C VAL A 21 -7.18 -4.92 -0.92
N MET A 22 -7.35 -5.40 0.32
CA MET A 22 -6.93 -6.76 0.69
C MET A 22 -7.66 -7.83 -0.13
N VAL A 23 -8.98 -7.71 -0.29
CA VAL A 23 -9.75 -8.65 -1.13
C VAL A 23 -9.28 -8.59 -2.59
N PHE A 24 -9.01 -7.41 -3.10
CA PHE A 24 -8.48 -7.24 -4.46
C PHE A 24 -7.14 -7.96 -4.63
N ILE A 25 -6.16 -7.74 -3.75
CA ILE A 25 -4.85 -8.42 -3.77
C ILE A 25 -5.06 -9.94 -3.72
N PHE A 26 -5.88 -10.42 -2.78
CA PHE A 26 -6.16 -11.85 -2.64
C PHE A 26 -6.77 -12.46 -3.91
N THR A 27 -7.71 -11.77 -4.57
CA THR A 27 -8.32 -12.27 -5.81
C THR A 27 -7.31 -12.31 -6.96
N GLN A 28 -6.42 -11.34 -7.06
CA GLN A 28 -5.34 -11.34 -8.07
C GLN A 28 -4.32 -12.46 -7.79
N SER A 29 -3.99 -12.69 -6.52
CA SER A 29 -3.10 -13.77 -6.11
C SER A 29 -3.70 -15.17 -6.32
N ALA A 30 -5.03 -15.30 -6.30
CA ALA A 30 -5.75 -16.54 -6.54
C ALA A 30 -5.82 -16.96 -8.03
N LEU A 31 -5.48 -16.06 -8.96
CA LEU A 31 -5.49 -16.38 -10.39
C LEU A 31 -4.35 -17.33 -10.74
N PRO A 32 -4.61 -18.42 -11.51
CA PRO A 32 -3.58 -19.30 -12.04
C PRO A 32 -2.50 -18.53 -12.82
N GLY A 33 -1.27 -19.04 -12.81
CA GLY A 33 -0.13 -18.40 -13.45
C GLY A 33 -0.34 -18.07 -14.94
N GLU A 34 -1.03 -18.94 -15.67
CA GLU A 34 -1.37 -18.74 -17.11
C GLU A 34 -2.28 -17.53 -17.32
N LEU A 35 -3.33 -17.36 -16.51
CA LEU A 35 -4.26 -16.22 -16.61
C LEU A 35 -3.59 -14.90 -16.21
N SER A 36 -2.77 -14.91 -15.18
CA SER A 36 -1.95 -13.77 -14.79
C SER A 36 -0.95 -13.37 -15.89
N GLY A 37 -0.42 -14.34 -16.65
CA GLY A 37 0.40 -14.12 -17.84
C GLY A 37 -0.38 -13.42 -18.97
N ALA A 38 -1.63 -13.81 -19.21
CA ALA A 38 -2.47 -13.18 -20.22
C ALA A 38 -2.78 -11.70 -19.90
N GLU A 39 -3.07 -11.37 -18.63
CA GLU A 39 -3.29 -9.99 -18.20
C GLU A 39 -2.02 -9.14 -18.33
N SER A 40 -0.86 -9.68 -17.95
CA SER A 40 0.42 -8.98 -18.09
C SER A 40 0.86 -8.80 -19.55
N SER A 41 0.30 -9.56 -20.51
CA SER A 41 0.65 -9.45 -21.92
C SER A 41 0.35 -8.07 -22.51
N ILE A 42 -0.71 -7.39 -22.07
CA ILE A 42 -1.05 -6.03 -22.49
C ILE A 42 0.01 -5.04 -22.00
N ALA A 43 0.41 -5.17 -20.73
CA ALA A 43 1.45 -4.32 -20.14
C ALA A 43 2.81 -4.55 -20.81
N VAL A 44 3.16 -5.80 -21.11
CA VAL A 44 4.38 -6.16 -21.85
C VAL A 44 4.39 -5.53 -23.25
N ARG A 45 3.29 -5.63 -24.00
CA ARG A 45 3.17 -4.98 -25.32
C ARG A 45 3.31 -3.46 -25.23
N PHE A 46 2.75 -2.85 -24.19
CA PHE A 46 2.89 -1.42 -23.94
C PHE A 46 4.35 -1.04 -23.62
N ILE A 47 5.06 -1.85 -22.84
CA ILE A 47 6.48 -1.64 -22.53
C ILE A 47 7.34 -1.74 -23.78
N TYR A 48 7.13 -2.73 -24.62
CA TYR A 48 7.83 -2.83 -25.91
C TYR A 48 7.54 -1.64 -26.83
N TRP A 49 6.29 -1.21 -26.90
CA TRP A 49 5.92 -0.04 -27.69
C TRP A 49 6.61 1.22 -27.15
N LEU A 50 6.62 1.43 -25.82
CA LEU A 50 7.27 2.57 -25.16
C LEU A 50 8.79 2.53 -25.36
N GLY A 51 9.41 1.37 -25.18
CA GLY A 51 10.84 1.15 -25.39
C GLY A 51 11.25 1.47 -26.84
N SER A 52 10.48 1.01 -27.80
CA SER A 52 10.67 1.32 -29.22
C SER A 52 10.49 2.80 -29.52
N ALA A 53 9.44 3.44 -28.97
CA ALA A 53 9.18 4.86 -29.18
C ALA A 53 10.23 5.77 -28.52
N ALA A 54 10.81 5.34 -27.39
CA ALA A 54 11.85 6.07 -26.67
C ALA A 54 13.29 5.74 -27.14
N GLY A 55 13.46 4.82 -28.08
CA GLY A 55 14.78 4.39 -28.55
C GLY A 55 15.60 3.59 -27.51
N LEU A 56 14.92 2.96 -26.54
CA LEU A 56 15.53 2.18 -25.48
C LEU A 56 15.71 0.73 -25.92
N SER A 57 16.75 0.44 -26.70
CA SER A 57 17.04 -0.90 -27.24
C SER A 57 17.16 -1.96 -26.15
N GLY A 58 17.70 -1.62 -24.98
CA GLY A 58 17.81 -2.58 -23.86
C GLY A 58 16.47 -3.12 -23.35
N LEU A 59 15.35 -2.40 -23.53
CA LEU A 59 14.01 -2.91 -23.19
C LEU A 59 13.43 -3.79 -24.29
N THR A 60 13.75 -3.49 -25.56
CA THR A 60 13.27 -4.26 -26.72
C THR A 60 14.04 -5.57 -26.91
N ASP A 61 15.25 -5.67 -26.38
CA ASP A 61 16.11 -6.85 -26.46
C ASP A 61 15.87 -7.85 -25.31
N MET A 62 15.08 -7.48 -24.30
CA MET A 62 14.70 -8.40 -23.20
C MET A 62 13.69 -9.42 -23.71
N ASP A 63 13.84 -10.68 -23.24
CA ASP A 63 12.85 -11.70 -23.52
C ASP A 63 11.49 -11.39 -22.87
N ALA A 64 10.41 -11.86 -23.49
CA ALA A 64 9.05 -11.58 -23.03
C ALA A 64 8.80 -12.15 -21.61
N ASP A 65 9.36 -13.32 -21.29
CA ASP A 65 9.16 -13.97 -19.98
C ASP A 65 9.78 -13.16 -18.85
N THR A 66 10.96 -12.61 -19.07
CA THR A 66 11.62 -11.72 -18.11
C THR A 66 10.77 -10.46 -17.87
N ILE A 67 10.23 -9.85 -18.93
CA ILE A 67 9.37 -8.67 -18.79
C ILE A 67 8.08 -9.03 -18.04
N HIS A 68 7.45 -10.17 -18.33
CA HIS A 68 6.27 -10.66 -17.60
C HIS A 68 6.53 -10.79 -16.11
N ILE A 69 7.67 -11.37 -15.72
CA ILE A 69 8.06 -11.50 -14.32
C ILE A 69 8.22 -10.13 -13.65
N ILE A 70 8.90 -9.20 -14.31
CA ILE A 70 9.12 -7.84 -13.79
C ILE A 70 7.79 -7.10 -13.61
N VAL A 71 6.93 -7.14 -14.63
CA VAL A 71 5.60 -6.49 -14.59
C VAL A 71 4.77 -7.02 -13.43
N ARG A 72 4.72 -8.34 -13.25
CA ARG A 72 3.97 -8.97 -12.17
C ARG A 72 4.52 -8.54 -10.79
N LYS A 73 5.84 -8.57 -10.60
CA LYS A 73 6.45 -8.15 -9.34
C LYS A 73 6.25 -6.67 -9.05
N LEU A 74 6.28 -5.82 -10.08
CA LEU A 74 5.99 -4.40 -9.95
C LEU A 74 4.53 -4.17 -9.60
N ALA A 75 3.59 -4.90 -10.21
CA ALA A 75 2.17 -4.83 -9.88
C ALA A 75 1.94 -5.17 -8.40
N HIS A 76 2.47 -6.29 -7.90
CA HIS A 76 2.40 -6.67 -6.48
C HIS A 76 3.01 -5.59 -5.58
N PHE A 77 4.19 -5.10 -5.90
CA PHE A 77 4.79 -4.00 -5.14
C PHE A 77 3.87 -2.78 -5.03
N LEU A 78 3.22 -2.38 -6.13
CA LEU A 78 2.30 -1.23 -6.15
C LEU A 78 1.00 -1.50 -5.37
N GLU A 79 0.45 -2.71 -5.47
CA GLU A 79 -0.71 -3.15 -4.70
C GLU A 79 -0.42 -3.12 -3.21
N TYR A 80 0.71 -3.65 -2.78
CA TYR A 80 1.15 -3.62 -1.38
C TYR A 80 1.55 -2.21 -0.92
N MET A 81 2.05 -1.37 -1.81
CA MET A 81 2.27 0.05 -1.52
C MET A 81 0.94 0.78 -1.24
N LEU A 82 -0.09 0.51 -2.02
CA LEU A 82 -1.44 1.02 -1.76
C LEU A 82 -1.97 0.52 -0.42
N LEU A 83 -1.82 -0.78 -0.13
CA LEU A 83 -2.22 -1.39 1.15
C LEU A 83 -1.51 -0.72 2.33
N GLY A 84 -0.21 -0.49 2.25
CA GLY A 84 0.57 0.19 3.28
C GLY A 84 0.08 1.61 3.56
N GLY A 85 -0.28 2.34 2.50
CA GLY A 85 -0.91 3.66 2.62
C GLY A 85 -2.26 3.60 3.32
N CYS A 86 -3.11 2.63 2.99
CA CYS A 86 -4.41 2.43 3.65
C CYS A 86 -4.25 2.03 5.13
N LEU A 87 -3.31 1.13 5.44
CA LEU A 87 -3.06 0.67 6.80
C LEU A 87 -2.59 1.81 7.71
N VAL A 88 -1.70 2.70 7.24
CA VAL A 88 -1.23 3.81 8.05
C VAL A 88 -2.32 4.86 8.32
N VAL A 89 -3.26 5.06 7.39
CA VAL A 89 -4.44 5.91 7.62
C VAL A 89 -5.30 5.33 8.75
N ASN A 90 -5.59 4.02 8.73
CA ASN A 90 -6.35 3.37 9.81
C ASN A 90 -5.60 3.44 11.16
N THR A 91 -4.28 3.34 11.14
CA THR A 91 -3.48 3.46 12.34
C THR A 91 -3.56 4.87 12.92
N HIS A 92 -3.54 5.92 12.09
CA HIS A 92 -3.77 7.30 12.53
C HIS A 92 -5.16 7.49 13.12
N ASP A 93 -6.21 6.98 12.48
CA ASP A 93 -7.57 7.03 12.99
C ASP A 93 -7.71 6.38 14.38
N TRP A 94 -7.00 5.27 14.59
CA TRP A 94 -6.99 4.56 15.88
C TRP A 94 -6.27 5.37 16.97
N TYR A 95 -5.14 6.03 16.67
CA TYR A 95 -4.43 6.90 17.62
C TYR A 95 -5.28 8.12 17.98
N GLU A 96 -5.93 8.75 17.01
CA GLU A 96 -6.84 9.88 17.27
C GLU A 96 -8.00 9.49 18.19
N GLU A 97 -8.56 8.28 18.03
CA GLU A 97 -9.65 7.79 18.89
C GLU A 97 -9.22 7.60 20.35
N LYS A 98 -7.97 7.23 20.57
CA LYS A 98 -7.39 7.09 21.92
C LYS A 98 -6.95 8.40 22.56
N GLY A 99 -7.06 9.52 21.84
CA GLY A 99 -6.55 10.80 22.29
C GLY A 99 -5.01 10.86 22.36
N GLU A 100 -4.35 9.88 21.74
CA GLU A 100 -2.91 9.84 21.64
C GLU A 100 -2.49 10.58 20.38
N HIS A 101 -1.66 11.62 20.54
CA HIS A 101 -1.10 12.30 19.37
C HIS A 101 0.07 11.47 18.84
N ALA A 102 -0.13 10.77 17.74
CA ALA A 102 0.88 9.96 17.06
C ALA A 102 2.20 10.71 16.75
N VAL A 103 2.17 12.05 16.83
CA VAL A 103 3.33 12.93 16.61
C VAL A 103 4.22 13.04 17.86
N THR A 104 3.66 12.91 19.09
CA THR A 104 4.40 13.12 20.34
C THR A 104 5.09 11.86 20.84
N ASP A 105 4.54 10.69 20.56
CA ASP A 105 4.99 9.42 21.18
C ASP A 105 5.89 8.55 20.28
N GLY A 106 6.30 9.05 19.14
CA GLY A 106 7.21 8.37 18.23
C GLY A 106 6.71 8.34 16.80
N LEU A 107 7.33 9.16 15.98
CA LEU A 107 7.06 9.36 14.56
C LEU A 107 6.91 8.04 13.76
N TRP A 108 7.53 6.96 14.20
CA TRP A 108 7.63 5.69 13.48
C TRP A 108 6.61 4.63 13.90
N ARG A 109 5.91 4.80 15.03
CA ARG A 109 4.95 3.80 15.52
C ARG A 109 3.83 3.48 14.53
N PRO A 110 3.13 4.47 13.93
CA PRO A 110 2.09 4.18 12.94
C PRO A 110 2.62 3.41 11.73
N ILE A 111 3.81 3.77 11.25
CA ILE A 111 4.47 3.10 10.13
C ILE A 111 4.80 1.66 10.50
N LEU A 112 5.41 1.44 11.67
CA LEU A 112 5.84 0.13 12.12
C LEU A 112 4.65 -0.83 12.30
N ILE A 113 3.56 -0.38 12.92
CA ILE A 113 2.35 -1.19 13.10
C ILE A 113 1.76 -1.56 11.73
N SER A 114 1.62 -0.59 10.83
CA SER A 114 1.12 -0.81 9.48
C SER A 114 2.01 -1.78 8.70
N TRP A 115 3.32 -1.64 8.84
CA TRP A 115 4.28 -2.53 8.20
C TRP A 115 4.17 -3.96 8.72
N ILE A 116 4.08 -4.17 10.04
CA ILE A 116 3.93 -5.50 10.64
C ILE A 116 2.65 -6.17 10.14
N ILE A 117 1.52 -5.45 10.12
CA ILE A 117 0.25 -5.98 9.60
C ILE A 117 0.40 -6.36 8.12
N GLY A 118 1.03 -5.49 7.31
CA GLY A 118 1.27 -5.74 5.90
C GLY A 118 2.19 -6.93 5.64
N VAL A 119 3.26 -7.11 6.42
CA VAL A 119 4.17 -8.28 6.33
C VAL A 119 3.43 -9.58 6.65
N ILE A 120 2.60 -9.58 7.70
CA ILE A 120 1.78 -10.75 8.03
C ILE A 120 0.84 -11.07 6.87
N TYR A 121 0.18 -10.05 6.30
CA TYR A 121 -0.71 -10.24 5.16
C TYR A 121 0.05 -10.76 3.92
N ALA A 122 1.19 -10.18 3.55
CA ALA A 122 2.04 -10.66 2.46
C ALA A 122 2.48 -12.11 2.66
N SER A 123 2.83 -12.48 3.89
CA SER A 123 3.20 -13.87 4.21
C SER A 123 2.03 -14.84 4.03
N THR A 124 0.80 -14.43 4.42
CA THR A 124 -0.39 -15.27 4.21
C THR A 124 -0.76 -15.39 2.75
N ASP A 125 -0.59 -14.32 1.97
CA ASP A 125 -0.81 -14.30 0.53
C ASP A 125 0.15 -15.26 -0.20
N GLU A 126 1.44 -15.22 0.11
CA GLU A 126 2.44 -16.14 -0.45
C GLU A 126 2.17 -17.61 -0.07
N ILE A 127 1.74 -17.88 1.17
CA ILE A 127 1.30 -19.22 1.57
C ILE A 127 0.09 -19.65 0.74
N HIS A 128 -0.87 -18.75 0.49
CA HIS A 128 -2.02 -19.04 -0.36
C HIS A 128 -1.58 -19.37 -1.79
N GLN A 129 -0.68 -18.61 -2.38
CA GLN A 129 -0.14 -18.84 -3.72
C GLN A 129 0.51 -20.22 -3.88
N PHE A 130 1.07 -20.80 -2.82
CA PHE A 130 1.60 -22.17 -2.85
C PHE A 130 0.55 -23.22 -3.24
N PHE A 131 -0.73 -22.96 -2.99
CA PHE A 131 -1.84 -23.84 -3.35
C PHE A 131 -2.47 -23.51 -4.70
N VAL A 132 -2.01 -22.47 -5.38
CA VAL A 132 -2.52 -22.05 -6.71
C VAL A 132 -1.67 -22.72 -7.81
N PRO A 133 -2.30 -23.34 -8.83
CA PRO A 133 -1.57 -23.94 -9.95
C PRO A 133 -0.61 -22.94 -10.62
N ASP A 134 0.56 -23.43 -10.99
CA ASP A 134 1.62 -22.66 -11.68
C ASP A 134 2.14 -21.45 -10.89
N ARG A 135 1.96 -21.45 -9.56
CA ARG A 135 2.51 -20.48 -8.63
C ARG A 135 3.47 -21.18 -7.65
N ALA A 136 4.48 -20.44 -7.18
CA ALA A 136 5.43 -20.89 -6.17
C ALA A 136 5.51 -19.88 -5.05
N CYS A 137 5.51 -20.34 -3.80
CA CYS A 137 5.77 -19.50 -2.64
C CYS A 137 7.24 -19.07 -2.63
N SER A 138 7.49 -17.77 -2.50
CA SER A 138 8.82 -17.18 -2.57
C SER A 138 9.06 -16.17 -1.46
N LEU A 139 10.02 -16.43 -0.59
CA LEU A 139 10.44 -15.44 0.41
C LEU A 139 10.87 -14.09 -0.21
N ARG A 140 11.42 -14.14 -1.44
CA ARG A 140 11.76 -12.92 -2.18
C ARG A 140 10.53 -12.07 -2.46
N ASP A 141 9.42 -12.70 -2.79
CA ASP A 141 8.17 -11.99 -3.11
C ASP A 141 7.55 -11.39 -1.84
N VAL A 142 7.59 -12.10 -0.70
CA VAL A 142 7.26 -11.50 0.62
C VAL A 142 8.10 -10.24 0.90
N CYS A 143 9.40 -10.28 0.58
CA CYS A 143 10.27 -9.10 0.78
C CYS A 143 9.89 -7.92 -0.11
N ILE A 144 9.56 -8.18 -1.38
CA ILE A 144 9.12 -7.14 -2.35
C ILE A 144 7.82 -6.50 -1.88
N ASP A 145 6.84 -7.31 -1.49
CA ASP A 145 5.53 -6.88 -1.01
C ASP A 145 5.66 -6.09 0.29
N SER A 146 6.48 -6.59 1.23
CA SER A 146 6.79 -5.89 2.50
C SER A 146 7.48 -4.54 2.27
N ALA A 147 8.34 -4.44 1.25
CA ALA A 147 8.95 -3.18 0.86
C ALA A 147 7.91 -2.22 0.27
N GLY A 148 6.95 -2.72 -0.52
CA GLY A 148 5.81 -1.96 -1.00
C GLY A 148 5.01 -1.36 0.16
N VAL A 149 4.62 -2.18 1.14
CA VAL A 149 3.91 -1.71 2.35
C VAL A 149 4.69 -0.60 3.06
N ALA A 150 6.00 -0.77 3.26
CA ALA A 150 6.83 0.24 3.93
C ALA A 150 6.82 1.56 3.18
N VAL A 151 7.03 1.52 1.87
CA VAL A 151 7.04 2.73 1.01
C VAL A 151 5.68 3.44 1.08
N GLY A 152 4.58 2.72 0.93
CA GLY A 152 3.23 3.29 0.98
C GLY A 152 2.92 3.93 2.32
N ALA A 153 3.22 3.24 3.43
CA ALA A 153 3.03 3.75 4.78
C ALA A 153 3.86 5.02 5.03
N ILE A 154 5.14 5.04 4.61
CA ILE A 154 6.02 6.21 4.76
C ILE A 154 5.50 7.40 3.96
N LEU A 155 5.15 7.20 2.68
CA LEU A 155 4.68 8.29 1.81
C LEU A 155 3.42 8.96 2.37
N VAL A 156 2.42 8.15 2.75
CA VAL A 156 1.16 8.67 3.30
C VAL A 156 1.38 9.34 4.65
N HIS A 157 2.22 8.77 5.53
CA HIS A 157 2.58 9.38 6.80
C HIS A 157 3.26 10.74 6.64
N LEU A 158 4.21 10.87 5.69
CA LEU A 158 4.88 12.14 5.38
C LEU A 158 3.90 13.21 4.86
N VAL A 159 2.93 12.80 4.02
CA VAL A 159 1.86 13.71 3.56
C VAL A 159 1.00 14.17 4.74
N TRP A 160 0.62 13.26 5.62
CA TRP A 160 -0.15 13.55 6.82
C TRP A 160 0.57 14.55 7.74
N LEU A 161 1.88 14.34 8.01
CA LEU A 161 2.70 15.25 8.80
C LEU A 161 2.77 16.67 8.19
N ARG A 162 2.91 16.77 6.88
CA ARG A 162 2.95 18.06 6.19
C ARG A 162 1.62 18.81 6.32
N ARG A 163 0.49 18.09 6.26
CA ARG A 163 -0.84 18.67 6.43
C ARG A 163 -1.03 19.20 7.85
N ASN A 164 -0.74 18.39 8.87
CA ASN A 164 -0.89 18.80 10.27
C ASN A 164 -0.01 20.00 10.62
N ARG A 165 1.22 20.08 10.11
CA ARG A 165 2.08 21.25 10.32
C ARG A 165 1.50 22.54 9.70
N ARG A 166 0.85 22.42 8.54
CA ARG A 166 0.22 23.57 7.87
C ARG A 166 -1.02 24.06 8.64
N ASP A 167 -1.81 23.15 9.16
CA ASP A 167 -3.02 23.48 9.91
C ASP A 167 -2.67 24.15 11.25
N ASN A 168 -1.69 23.65 11.98
CA ASN A 168 -1.18 24.29 13.20
C ASN A 168 -0.55 25.68 12.96
N SER A 169 0.03 25.93 11.78
CA SER A 169 0.57 27.26 11.46
C SER A 169 -0.48 28.27 11.03
N ARG A 170 -1.68 27.82 10.67
CA ARG A 170 -2.81 28.69 10.29
C ARG A 170 -3.71 29.08 11.46
N ASP A 171 -3.74 28.27 12.53
CA ASP A 171 -4.50 28.52 13.74
C ASP A 171 -3.63 28.33 15.01
N PRO A 172 -2.70 29.28 15.26
CA PRO A 172 -1.83 29.23 16.44
C PRO A 172 -2.56 29.45 17.77
N GLY A 173 -3.84 29.82 17.76
CA GLY A 173 -4.64 30.14 18.95
C GLY A 173 -5.60 29.04 19.43
N GLY A 174 -5.83 28.00 18.64
CA GLY A 174 -6.84 26.97 18.94
C GLY A 174 -6.51 26.05 20.13
N GLN A 175 -5.27 25.98 20.59
CA GLN A 175 -4.86 25.09 21.69
C GLN A 175 -4.81 25.79 23.07
N SER A 176 -4.99 27.11 23.17
CA SER A 176 -4.88 27.83 24.44
C SER A 176 -6.11 27.72 25.35
N ASN A 177 -7.25 27.22 24.88
CA ASN A 177 -8.49 27.21 25.63
C ASN A 177 -8.90 25.84 26.21
N ALA A 178 -8.04 24.83 26.16
CA ALA A 178 -8.34 23.47 26.67
C ALA A 178 -7.71 23.15 28.03
N VAL A 179 -7.09 24.14 28.70
CA VAL A 179 -6.53 23.97 30.06
C VAL A 179 -7.12 25.06 30.96
N VAL A 180 -8.32 24.85 31.44
CA VAL A 180 -8.86 25.40 32.72
C VAL A 180 -9.75 24.34 33.34
#